data_0e04d4f35eacd8d557c663e0dc1c5bb6
#
_entry.id   0e04d4f35eacd8d557c663e0dc1c5bb6
#
_cell.length_a   1.000
_cell.length_b   1.000
_cell.length_c   1.000
_cell.angle_alpha   90.00
_cell.angle_beta   90.00
_cell.angle_gamma   90.00
#
_symmetry.space_group_name_H-M   'P 1'
#
loop_
_entity.id
_entity.type
_entity.pdbx_description
1 polymer ?
#
loop_
_entity_poly.entity_id
_entity_poly.type
_entity_poly.pdbx_seq_one_letter_code
_entity_poly.pdbx_strand_id
1 'polypeptide(L)'
;MFKLYDFLPSGNCYKVRLLLTQLGITFERIDMNILKGETRTPEFICKNPNGRVPVLEIESGQFIAESNAILFYLSADTDFFPNRPFERAQVMQWLFFEQYSHE
;
A
#
# COMPACT_ATOMS: atom_id res chain seq x y z
N MET A 1 -4.30 13.91 -6.75
CA MET A 1 -2.97 13.36 -6.43
C MET A 1 -3.11 12.37 -5.28
N PHE A 2 -2.47 11.22 -5.43
CA PHE A 2 -2.43 10.23 -4.37
C PHE A 2 -1.64 10.73 -3.18
N LYS A 3 -2.06 10.36 -1.98
CA LYS A 3 -1.30 10.59 -0.75
C LYS A 3 -0.93 9.23 -0.17
N LEU A 4 0.35 9.05 0.11
CA LEU A 4 0.84 7.82 0.72
C LEU A 4 1.25 8.11 2.16
N TYR A 5 0.54 7.52 3.10
CA TYR A 5 0.90 7.56 4.52
C TYR A 5 1.97 6.50 4.71
N ASP A 6 3.16 6.92 5.09
CA ASP A 6 4.41 6.18 4.85
C ASP A 6 5.33 6.24 6.06
N PHE A 7 6.19 5.24 6.18
CA PHE A 7 7.27 5.22 7.16
C PHE A 7 8.49 4.67 6.43
N LEU A 8 9.53 5.50 6.26
CA LEU A 8 10.66 5.16 5.39
C LEU A 8 11.32 3.81 5.71
N PRO A 9 11.53 3.43 7.00
CA PRO A 9 12.15 2.13 7.28
C PRO A 9 11.29 0.92 6.96
N SER A 10 9.99 1.09 6.71
CA SER A 10 9.09 -0.04 6.49
C SER A 10 9.27 -0.65 5.11
N GLY A 11 9.49 -1.97 5.06
CA GLY A 11 9.57 -2.70 3.79
C GLY A 11 8.25 -2.71 3.05
N ASN A 12 7.13 -2.79 3.77
CA ASN A 12 5.80 -2.75 3.15
C ASN A 12 5.53 -1.39 2.50
N CYS A 13 5.98 -0.32 3.13
CA CYS A 13 5.85 1.01 2.54
C CYS A 13 6.77 1.16 1.33
N TYR A 14 7.99 0.61 1.41
CA TYR A 14 8.95 0.70 0.32
C TYR A 14 8.42 0.10 -0.96
N LYS A 15 7.79 -1.08 -0.90
CA LYS A 15 7.30 -1.72 -2.12
C LYS A 15 6.20 -0.91 -2.79
N VAL A 16 5.40 -0.17 -2.03
CA VAL A 16 4.39 0.73 -2.60
C VAL A 16 5.05 1.92 -3.27
N ARG A 17 6.04 2.55 -2.59
CA ARG A 17 6.79 3.66 -3.19
C ARG A 17 7.45 3.23 -4.49
N LEU A 18 8.03 2.04 -4.50
CA LEU A 18 8.71 1.52 -5.68
C LEU A 18 7.76 1.39 -6.86
N LEU A 19 6.58 0.79 -6.64
CA LEU A 19 5.61 0.62 -7.70
C LEU A 19 5.08 1.96 -8.22
N LEU A 20 4.77 2.89 -7.32
CA LEU A 20 4.32 4.22 -7.72
C LEU A 20 5.36 4.88 -8.63
N THR A 21 6.63 4.75 -8.26
CA THR A 21 7.74 5.32 -9.04
C THR A 21 7.86 4.63 -10.40
N GLN A 22 7.78 3.31 -10.43
CA GLN A 22 7.89 2.54 -11.68
C GLN A 22 6.74 2.84 -12.63
N LEU A 23 5.56 3.12 -12.11
CA LEU A 23 4.40 3.50 -12.92
C LEU A 23 4.40 4.97 -13.33
N GLY A 24 5.34 5.75 -12.81
CA GLY A 24 5.42 7.19 -13.12
C GLY A 24 4.30 8.00 -12.48
N ILE A 25 3.72 7.51 -11.39
CA ILE A 25 2.62 8.19 -10.71
C ILE A 25 3.17 9.18 -9.70
N THR A 26 2.73 10.43 -9.80
CA THR A 26 3.08 11.46 -8.82
C THR A 26 2.24 11.27 -7.55
N PHE A 27 2.89 11.34 -6.40
CA PHE A 27 2.19 11.19 -5.13
C PHE A 27 2.85 12.05 -4.06
N GLU A 28 2.07 12.37 -3.04
CA GLU A 28 2.57 13.09 -1.87
C GLU A 28 2.83 12.08 -0.75
N ARG A 29 4.02 12.13 -0.16
CA ARG A 29 4.34 11.33 1.02
C ARG A 29 3.92 12.07 2.27
N ILE A 30 3.24 11.35 3.16
CA ILE A 30 2.92 11.86 4.50
C ILE A 30 3.65 10.94 5.48
N ASP A 31 4.69 11.47 6.11
CA ASP A 31 5.52 10.69 7.01
C ASP A 31 4.79 10.42 8.31
N MET A 32 4.73 9.14 8.69
CA MET A 32 4.07 8.70 9.92
C MET A 32 5.10 8.01 10.80
N ASN A 33 5.38 8.61 11.95
CA ASN A 33 6.35 8.00 12.87
C ASN A 33 5.64 6.97 13.73
N ILE A 34 5.74 5.69 13.34
CA ILE A 34 5.07 4.61 14.07
C ILE A 34 5.67 4.41 15.46
N LEU A 35 6.94 4.77 15.65
CA LEU A 35 7.59 4.65 16.95
C LEU A 35 7.05 5.65 17.95
N LYS A 36 6.48 6.76 17.48
CA LYS A 36 5.87 7.77 18.33
C LYS A 36 4.35 7.61 18.43
N GLY A 37 3.80 6.52 17.90
CA GLY A 37 2.38 6.24 17.99
C GLY A 37 1.50 7.05 17.05
N GLU A 38 2.06 7.63 15.99
CA GLU A 38 1.28 8.47 15.07
C GLU A 38 0.22 7.70 14.30
N THR A 39 0.41 6.36 14.15
CA THR A 39 -0.58 5.51 13.51
C THR A 39 -1.70 5.07 14.46
N ARG A 40 -1.62 5.45 15.74
CA ARG A 40 -2.61 5.06 16.74
C ARG A 40 -3.51 6.22 17.17
N THR A 41 -3.36 7.38 16.54
CA THR A 41 -4.23 8.51 16.83
C THR A 41 -5.63 8.25 16.31
N PRO A 42 -6.69 8.82 16.95
CA PRO A 42 -8.04 8.65 16.41
C PRO A 42 -8.18 9.10 14.98
N GLU A 43 -7.46 10.14 14.60
CA GLU A 43 -7.48 10.65 13.23
C GLU A 43 -6.98 9.58 12.24
N PHE A 44 -5.86 8.94 12.56
CA PHE A 44 -5.31 7.91 11.65
C PHE A 44 -6.14 6.64 11.68
N ILE A 45 -6.66 6.24 12.84
CA ILE A 45 -7.50 5.05 12.97
C ILE A 45 -8.75 5.15 12.09
N CYS A 46 -9.25 6.37 11.87
CA CYS A 46 -10.36 6.56 10.93
C CYS A 46 -9.97 6.21 9.49
N LYS A 47 -8.69 6.33 9.15
CA LYS A 47 -8.19 5.97 7.81
C LYS A 47 -7.88 4.49 7.71
N ASN A 48 -7.35 3.91 8.78
CA ASN A 48 -7.06 2.49 8.84
C ASN A 48 -7.25 1.99 10.27
N PRO A 49 -8.33 1.25 10.53
CA PRO A 49 -8.61 0.76 11.89
C PRO A 49 -7.50 -0.09 12.50
N ASN A 50 -6.66 -0.71 11.67
CA ASN A 50 -5.55 -1.53 12.13
C ASN A 50 -4.34 -0.70 12.57
N GLY A 51 -4.35 0.61 12.34
CA GLY A 51 -3.29 1.50 12.80
C GLY A 51 -1.92 1.19 12.22
N ARG A 52 -1.86 0.84 10.93
CA ARG A 52 -0.62 0.47 10.25
C ARG A 52 -0.43 1.27 8.97
N VAL A 53 0.81 1.40 8.56
CA VAL A 53 1.18 1.95 7.25
C VAL A 53 1.70 0.80 6.38
N PRO A 54 1.64 0.90 5.06
CA PRO A 54 1.19 2.03 4.27
C PRO A 54 -0.33 2.15 4.20
N VAL A 55 -0.82 3.37 3.96
CA VAL A 55 -2.20 3.62 3.58
C VAL A 55 -2.15 4.54 2.38
N LEU A 56 -2.93 4.23 1.35
CA LEU A 56 -3.03 5.07 0.16
C LEU A 56 -4.36 5.80 0.17
N GLU A 57 -4.30 7.11 0.08
CA GLU A 57 -5.49 7.93 -0.12
C GLU A 57 -5.59 8.27 -1.60
N ILE A 58 -6.66 7.81 -2.25
CA ILE A 58 -6.85 7.98 -3.69
C ILE A 58 -7.43 9.35 -3.97
N GLU A 59 -8.57 9.61 -3.36
CA GLU A 59 -9.24 10.90 -3.40
C GLU A 59 -9.70 11.18 -1.99
N SER A 60 -10.16 12.40 -1.77
CA SER A 60 -10.59 12.81 -0.45
C SER A 60 -11.54 11.80 0.18
N GLY A 61 -11.11 11.19 1.26
CA GLY A 61 -11.92 10.24 2.01
C GLY A 61 -11.91 8.81 1.51
N GLN A 62 -11.15 8.48 0.44
CA GLN A 62 -11.05 7.11 -0.06
C GLN A 62 -9.67 6.55 0.26
N PHE A 63 -9.63 5.59 1.16
CA PHE A 63 -8.38 5.02 1.67
C PHE A 63 -8.29 3.53 1.38
N ILE A 64 -7.09 3.06 1.00
CA ILE A 64 -6.80 1.64 0.86
C ILE A 64 -5.70 1.31 1.84
N ALA A 65 -5.96 0.35 2.72
CA ALA A 65 -4.98 -0.20 3.64
C ALA A 65 -4.47 -1.54 3.10
N GLU A 66 -3.42 -2.08 3.70
CA GLU A 66 -2.72 -3.30 3.30
C GLU A 66 -1.88 -3.09 2.05
N SER A 67 -0.57 -3.24 2.21
CA SER A 67 0.36 -2.94 1.11
C SER A 67 0.07 -3.74 -0.14
N ASN A 68 -0.31 -5.01 -0.01
CA ASN A 68 -0.58 -5.83 -1.19
C ASN A 68 -1.88 -5.48 -1.87
N ALA A 69 -2.88 -4.99 -1.12
CA ALA A 69 -4.10 -4.46 -1.72
C ALA A 69 -3.81 -3.18 -2.51
N ILE A 70 -2.92 -2.35 -1.98
CA ILE A 70 -2.49 -1.14 -2.67
C ILE A 70 -1.76 -1.51 -3.96
N LEU A 71 -0.85 -2.49 -3.90
CA LEU A 71 -0.15 -2.96 -5.10
C LEU A 71 -1.14 -3.48 -6.15
N PHE A 72 -2.14 -4.23 -5.71
CA PHE A 72 -3.16 -4.75 -6.61
C PHE A 72 -3.92 -3.60 -7.29
N TYR A 73 -4.33 -2.61 -6.51
CA TYR A 73 -5.06 -1.47 -7.04
C TYR A 73 -4.22 -0.71 -8.08
N LEU A 74 -2.97 -0.43 -7.74
CA LEU A 74 -2.09 0.36 -8.62
C LEU A 74 -1.70 -0.38 -9.88
N SER A 75 -1.54 -1.71 -9.81
CA SER A 75 -1.07 -2.50 -10.93
C SER A 75 -2.20 -2.99 -11.84
N ALA A 76 -3.45 -2.90 -11.40
CA ALA A 76 -4.60 -3.31 -12.21
C ALA A 76 -4.57 -2.54 -13.53
N ASP A 77 -4.84 -3.24 -14.62
CA ASP A 77 -4.85 -2.69 -15.98
C ASP A 77 -3.50 -2.16 -16.43
N THR A 78 -2.41 -2.61 -15.81
CA THR A 78 -1.04 -2.30 -16.24
C THR A 78 -0.32 -3.59 -16.62
N ASP A 79 0.84 -3.45 -17.25
CA ASP A 79 1.67 -4.61 -17.59
C ASP A 79 2.29 -5.30 -16.37
N PHE A 80 2.20 -4.66 -15.21
CA PHE A 80 2.71 -5.24 -13.96
C PHE A 80 1.77 -6.29 -13.37
N PHE A 81 0.55 -6.42 -13.90
CA PHE A 81 -0.41 -7.39 -13.40
C PHE A 81 -1.02 -8.14 -14.58
N PRO A 82 -0.95 -9.48 -14.59
CA PRO A 82 -1.44 -10.27 -15.74
C PRO A 82 -2.96 -10.22 -15.87
N ASN A 83 -3.43 -10.45 -17.12
CA ASN A 83 -4.86 -10.41 -17.43
C ASN A 83 -5.53 -11.78 -17.33
N ARG A 84 -4.77 -12.86 -17.39
CA ARG A 84 -5.33 -14.21 -17.38
C ARG A 84 -5.66 -14.64 -15.96
N PRO A 85 -6.82 -15.29 -15.74
CA PRO A 85 -7.23 -15.65 -14.38
C PRO A 85 -6.23 -16.52 -13.63
N PHE A 86 -5.62 -17.51 -14.29
CA PHE A 86 -4.66 -18.39 -13.64
C PHE A 86 -3.42 -17.63 -13.20
N GLU A 87 -2.87 -16.81 -14.09
CA GLU A 87 -1.68 -16.02 -13.79
C GLU A 87 -1.96 -14.98 -12.70
N ARG A 88 -3.16 -14.37 -12.73
CA ARG A 88 -3.58 -13.45 -11.68
C ARG A 88 -3.63 -14.15 -10.33
N ALA A 89 -4.19 -15.36 -10.31
CA ALA A 89 -4.26 -16.15 -9.08
C ALA A 89 -2.86 -16.48 -8.56
N GLN A 90 -1.91 -16.80 -9.44
CA GLN A 90 -0.53 -17.06 -9.04
C GLN A 90 0.13 -15.83 -8.42
N VAL A 91 -0.10 -14.66 -8.99
CA VAL A 91 0.42 -13.42 -8.42
C VAL A 91 -0.15 -13.21 -7.02
N MET A 92 -1.48 -13.36 -6.88
CA MET A 92 -2.13 -13.21 -5.59
C MET A 92 -1.61 -14.24 -4.58
N GLN A 93 -1.36 -15.46 -5.03
CA GLN A 93 -0.81 -16.49 -4.17
C GLN A 93 0.53 -16.05 -3.56
N TRP A 94 1.41 -15.49 -4.39
CA TRP A 94 2.71 -15.01 -3.92
C TRP A 94 2.59 -13.78 -3.02
N LEU A 95 1.66 -12.88 -3.30
CA LEU A 95 1.42 -11.73 -2.45
C LEU A 95 0.95 -12.14 -1.06
N PHE A 96 0.02 -13.11 -0.99
CA PHE A 96 -0.44 -13.62 0.30
C PHE A 96 0.66 -14.37 1.03
N PHE A 97 1.45 -15.17 0.30
CA PHE A 97 2.56 -15.90 0.90
C PHE A 97 3.61 -14.95 1.45
N GLU A 98 3.96 -13.93 0.69
CA GLU A 98 4.95 -12.95 1.12
C GLU A 98 4.52 -12.28 2.43
N GLN A 99 3.28 -11.82 2.49
CA GLN A 99 2.77 -11.11 3.65
C GLN A 99 2.68 -12.05 4.86
N TYR A 100 2.24 -13.27 4.65
CA TYR A 100 2.13 -14.27 5.71
C TYR A 100 3.49 -14.64 6.28
N SER A 101 4.49 -14.80 5.43
CA SER A 101 5.81 -15.28 5.84
C SER A 101 6.69 -14.21 6.47
N HIS A 102 6.43 -12.94 6.20
CA HIS A 102 7.25 -11.83 6.66
C HIS A 102 6.65 -11.10 7.86
N GLU A 103 5.49 -11.51 8.30
CA GLU A 103 4.90 -10.99 9.52
C GLU A 103 5.08 -11.97 10.66
#